data_88622924ced84f116bd03a610d03dc92
#
_entry.id   88622924ced84f116bd03a610d03dc92
#
_cell.length_a   1.000
_cell.length_b   1.000
_cell.length_c   1.000
_cell.angle_alpha   90.00
_cell.angle_beta   90.00
_cell.angle_gamma   90.00
#
_symmetry.space_group_name_H-M   'P 1'
#
loop_
_entity.id
_entity.type
_entity.pdbx_description
1 polymer ?
#
loop_
_entity_poly.entity_id
_entity_poly.type
_entity_poly.pdbx_seq_one_letter_code
_entity_poly.pdbx_strand_id
1 'polypeptide(L)'
;MLDKALDHAGLTEAEAAARAEVDPARLRDALDWRSELGPDELRRLACVLGLNEVGLCALASGRYPLPEIAGLPFCLHPLRMAHGIGVVNAYLVSECGSGRGVLFDTGAGLAALEAVWPRAIRQVDAVFLTHVEAEHAGGLCEVVARFGVTAAFIPEGAEAPCGRAMAEGAGWAGPHFTVTAFSTPGHVAAHNCYLVEAPGARPGSRLLVSGDLLFAGSVGGAYFCNQRLRAGVRRVLEAVPPDTVIAPGHGPLTTAENERRFNPFVI
;
A
#
# COMPACT_ATOMS: atom_id res chain seq x y z
N MET A 1 1.45 -5.05 14.79
CA MET A 1 1.98 -3.68 14.59
C MET A 1 3.22 -3.41 15.45
N LEU A 2 3.17 -3.65 16.77
CA LEU A 2 4.35 -3.49 17.64
C LEU A 2 5.51 -4.43 17.24
N ASP A 3 5.24 -5.68 16.85
CA ASP A 3 6.26 -6.60 16.34
C ASP A 3 7.05 -5.97 15.18
N LYS A 4 6.32 -5.45 14.19
CA LYS A 4 6.94 -4.74 13.05
C LYS A 4 7.77 -3.54 13.52
N ALA A 5 7.31 -2.81 14.53
CA ALA A 5 8.05 -1.66 15.05
C ALA A 5 9.34 -2.09 15.78
N LEU A 6 9.32 -3.20 16.50
CA LEU A 6 10.51 -3.81 17.10
C LEU A 6 11.53 -4.19 16.02
N ASP A 7 11.09 -4.89 14.98
CA ASP A 7 11.93 -5.26 13.84
C ASP A 7 12.55 -4.02 13.18
N HIS A 8 11.74 -2.99 12.95
CA HIS A 8 12.20 -1.74 12.34
C HIS A 8 13.19 -0.96 13.22
N ALA A 9 13.04 -1.06 14.55
CA ALA A 9 13.96 -0.44 15.49
C ALA A 9 15.21 -1.30 15.75
N GLY A 10 15.21 -2.57 15.31
CA GLY A 10 16.27 -3.53 15.58
C GLY A 10 16.41 -3.84 17.07
N LEU A 11 15.29 -3.83 17.81
CA LEU A 11 15.24 -4.06 19.24
C LEU A 11 14.52 -5.38 19.55
N THR A 12 15.02 -6.09 20.54
CA THR A 12 14.29 -7.18 21.18
C THR A 12 13.17 -6.63 22.07
N GLU A 13 12.18 -7.45 22.38
CA GLU A 13 11.11 -7.13 23.34
C GLU A 13 11.68 -6.65 24.68
N ALA A 14 12.71 -7.37 25.20
CA ALA A 14 13.34 -7.05 26.48
C ALA A 14 14.05 -5.68 26.45
N GLU A 15 14.76 -5.37 25.37
CA GLU A 15 15.43 -4.07 25.22
C GLU A 15 14.43 -2.92 25.08
N ALA A 16 13.37 -3.12 24.31
CA ALA A 16 12.31 -2.12 24.16
C ALA A 16 11.57 -1.89 25.47
N ALA A 17 11.20 -2.95 26.19
CA ALA A 17 10.57 -2.87 27.50
C ALA A 17 11.44 -2.12 28.52
N ALA A 18 12.73 -2.46 28.60
CA ALA A 18 13.68 -1.80 29.50
C ALA A 18 13.86 -0.31 29.19
N ARG A 19 14.03 0.04 27.90
CA ARG A 19 14.21 1.44 27.46
C ARG A 19 12.95 2.29 27.64
N ALA A 20 11.77 1.67 27.44
CA ALA A 20 10.49 2.33 27.58
C ALA A 20 9.95 2.33 29.01
N GLU A 21 10.66 1.72 29.95
CA GLU A 21 10.20 1.52 31.34
C GLU A 21 8.80 0.88 31.40
N VAL A 22 8.57 -0.14 30.56
CA VAL A 22 7.35 -0.95 30.52
C VAL A 22 7.69 -2.33 31.09
N ASP A 23 6.77 -2.88 31.87
CA ASP A 23 6.93 -4.25 32.37
C ASP A 23 7.03 -5.24 31.19
N PRO A 24 8.08 -6.08 31.11
CA PRO A 24 8.26 -6.99 29.99
C PRO A 24 7.10 -7.98 29.78
N ALA A 25 6.44 -8.41 30.88
CA ALA A 25 5.29 -9.30 30.77
C ALA A 25 4.08 -8.57 30.15
N ARG A 26 3.87 -7.31 30.51
CA ARG A 26 2.81 -6.50 29.89
C ARG A 26 3.06 -6.23 28.42
N LEU A 27 4.31 -5.93 28.02
CA LEU A 27 4.64 -5.76 26.60
C LEU A 27 4.38 -7.04 25.81
N ARG A 28 4.82 -8.19 26.36
CA ARG A 28 4.56 -9.50 25.74
C ARG A 28 3.07 -9.80 25.62
N ASP A 29 2.28 -9.54 26.68
CA ASP A 29 0.84 -9.74 26.64
C ASP A 29 0.16 -8.85 25.59
N ALA A 30 0.67 -7.64 25.36
CA ALA A 30 0.17 -6.76 24.30
C ALA A 30 0.56 -7.25 22.90
N LEU A 31 1.78 -7.75 22.72
CA LEU A 31 2.24 -8.39 21.48
C LEU A 31 1.39 -9.62 21.14
N ASP A 32 1.05 -10.42 22.14
CA ASP A 32 0.22 -11.62 22.01
C ASP A 32 -1.30 -11.33 21.99
N TRP A 33 -1.71 -10.05 21.94
CA TRP A 33 -3.11 -9.61 21.95
C TRP A 33 -3.92 -10.03 23.19
N ARG A 34 -3.25 -10.28 24.31
CA ARG A 34 -3.89 -10.68 25.59
C ARG A 34 -4.27 -9.49 26.46
N SER A 35 -3.61 -8.35 26.29
CA SER A 35 -3.91 -7.13 27.04
C SER A 35 -3.60 -5.87 26.20
N GLU A 36 -4.12 -4.73 26.65
CA GLU A 36 -3.81 -3.43 26.06
C GLU A 36 -2.80 -2.67 26.93
N LEU A 37 -1.93 -1.91 26.30
CA LEU A 37 -1.03 -0.98 26.97
C LEU A 37 -1.74 0.35 27.24
N GLY A 38 -1.42 0.95 28.38
CA GLY A 38 -1.93 2.27 28.72
C GLY A 38 -1.31 3.39 27.87
N PRO A 39 -1.96 4.59 27.82
CA PRO A 39 -1.46 5.70 27.02
C PRO A 39 -0.02 6.10 27.33
N ASP A 40 0.38 6.09 28.59
CA ASP A 40 1.74 6.46 29.02
C ASP A 40 2.78 5.42 28.60
N GLU A 41 2.43 4.12 28.64
CA GLU A 41 3.26 3.03 28.13
C GLU A 41 3.45 3.15 26.61
N LEU A 42 2.36 3.44 25.87
CA LEU A 42 2.40 3.66 24.43
C LEU A 42 3.26 4.86 24.04
N ARG A 43 3.19 5.97 24.79
CA ARG A 43 4.04 7.13 24.53
C ARG A 43 5.52 6.82 24.68
N ARG A 44 5.90 6.14 25.78
CA ARG A 44 7.30 5.76 26.00
C ARG A 44 7.79 4.78 24.93
N LEU A 45 6.96 3.82 24.54
CA LEU A 45 7.28 2.90 23.44
C LEU A 45 7.39 3.63 22.11
N ALA A 46 6.52 4.59 21.81
CA ALA A 46 6.61 5.38 20.60
C ALA A 46 7.96 6.11 20.50
N CYS A 47 8.41 6.72 21.59
CA CYS A 47 9.72 7.38 21.66
C CYS A 47 10.87 6.37 21.41
N VAL A 48 10.88 5.23 22.08
CA VAL A 48 11.93 4.21 21.98
C VAL A 48 11.98 3.56 20.59
N LEU A 49 10.82 3.32 19.99
CA LEU A 49 10.69 2.64 18.69
C LEU A 49 10.73 3.63 17.51
N GLY A 50 10.85 4.94 17.76
CA GLY A 50 10.83 5.96 16.71
C GLY A 50 9.52 5.93 15.94
N LEU A 51 8.39 5.98 16.66
CA LEU A 51 7.05 6.00 16.08
C LEU A 51 6.36 7.34 16.33
N ASN A 52 5.42 7.68 15.45
CA ASN A 52 4.48 8.77 15.68
C ASN A 52 3.53 8.40 16.83
N GLU A 53 3.67 9.08 17.96
CA GLU A 53 2.88 8.84 19.17
C GLU A 53 1.38 8.97 18.93
N VAL A 54 0.97 10.02 18.19
CA VAL A 54 -0.45 10.30 17.91
C VAL A 54 -1.07 9.13 17.15
N GLY A 55 -0.38 8.65 16.13
CA GLY A 55 -0.82 7.52 15.31
C GLY A 55 -0.87 6.22 16.10
N LEU A 56 0.16 5.94 16.90
CA LEU A 56 0.22 4.74 17.75
C LEU A 56 -0.95 4.71 18.74
N CYS A 57 -1.19 5.81 19.44
CA CYS A 57 -2.29 5.92 20.39
C CYS A 57 -3.67 5.86 19.71
N ALA A 58 -3.81 6.43 18.52
CA ALA A 58 -5.06 6.36 17.74
C ALA A 58 -5.39 4.93 17.32
N LEU A 59 -4.39 4.18 16.84
CA LEU A 59 -4.56 2.76 16.51
C LEU A 59 -4.91 1.92 17.73
N ALA A 60 -4.17 2.05 18.82
CA ALA A 60 -4.38 1.27 20.02
C ALA A 60 -5.76 1.51 20.67
N SER A 61 -6.30 2.72 20.53
CA SER A 61 -7.64 3.08 21.04
C SER A 61 -8.79 2.80 20.06
N GLY A 62 -8.52 2.23 18.88
CA GLY A 62 -9.52 2.02 17.83
C GLY A 62 -10.05 3.31 17.20
N ARG A 63 -9.33 4.42 17.33
CA ARG A 63 -9.71 5.76 16.84
C ARG A 63 -8.87 6.22 15.66
N TYR A 64 -8.18 5.29 14.99
CA TYR A 64 -7.45 5.65 13.78
C TYR A 64 -8.42 6.17 12.73
N PRO A 65 -8.25 7.41 12.24
CA PRO A 65 -9.20 7.99 11.31
C PRO A 65 -9.07 7.33 9.94
N LEU A 66 -10.21 6.96 9.37
CA LEU A 66 -10.32 6.54 7.97
C LEU A 66 -11.04 7.66 7.22
N PRO A 67 -10.35 8.36 6.30
CA PRO A 67 -10.95 9.47 5.58
C PRO A 67 -12.05 8.97 4.62
N GLU A 68 -13.07 9.78 4.41
CA GLU A 68 -14.02 9.57 3.33
C GLU A 68 -13.32 9.84 1.99
N ILE A 69 -13.38 8.87 1.09
CA ILE A 69 -12.77 8.97 -0.23
C ILE A 69 -13.79 9.54 -1.21
N ALA A 70 -13.54 10.74 -1.67
CA ALA A 70 -14.39 11.44 -2.63
C ALA A 70 -13.55 12.26 -3.63
N GLY A 71 -14.19 12.72 -4.71
CA GLY A 71 -13.61 13.69 -5.64
C GLY A 71 -12.60 13.15 -6.65
N LEU A 72 -12.42 11.83 -6.75
CA LEU A 72 -11.61 11.25 -7.84
C LEU A 72 -12.28 11.54 -9.20
N PRO A 73 -11.50 11.93 -10.22
CA PRO A 73 -12.04 12.23 -11.57
C PRO A 73 -12.30 10.98 -12.41
N PHE A 74 -12.21 9.82 -11.80
CA PHE A 74 -12.39 8.49 -12.40
C PHE A 74 -13.05 7.55 -11.39
N CYS A 75 -13.56 6.43 -11.86
CA CYS A 75 -14.12 5.39 -11.01
C CYS A 75 -13.00 4.47 -10.52
N LEU A 76 -12.89 4.32 -9.20
CA LEU A 76 -11.99 3.40 -8.54
C LEU A 76 -12.78 2.17 -8.05
N HIS A 77 -12.36 0.98 -8.46
CA HIS A 77 -12.93 -0.29 -8.07
C HIS A 77 -11.90 -1.09 -7.27
N PRO A 78 -11.97 -1.09 -5.93
CA PRO A 78 -11.15 -1.99 -5.11
C PRO A 78 -11.60 -3.44 -5.32
N LEU A 79 -10.68 -4.29 -5.74
CA LEU A 79 -10.88 -5.72 -5.98
C LEU A 79 -10.25 -6.48 -4.81
N ARG A 80 -11.06 -6.87 -3.84
CA ARG A 80 -10.61 -7.50 -2.60
C ARG A 80 -10.71 -9.01 -2.71
N MET A 81 -9.58 -9.68 -2.59
CA MET A 81 -9.47 -11.14 -2.74
C MET A 81 -8.92 -11.77 -1.48
N ALA A 82 -9.47 -12.92 -1.08
CA ALA A 82 -8.93 -13.68 0.02
C ALA A 82 -7.56 -14.28 -0.36
N HIS A 83 -6.57 -14.15 0.51
CA HIS A 83 -5.28 -14.81 0.40
C HIS A 83 -4.77 -15.23 1.78
N GLY A 84 -4.48 -16.52 1.96
CA GLY A 84 -4.13 -17.07 3.27
C GLY A 84 -5.20 -16.76 4.32
N ILE A 85 -4.80 -16.11 5.41
CA ILE A 85 -5.69 -15.65 6.49
C ILE A 85 -6.14 -14.20 6.31
N GLY A 86 -5.73 -13.53 5.23
CA GLY A 86 -5.93 -12.09 5.02
C GLY A 86 -6.69 -11.79 3.73
N VAL A 87 -6.64 -10.53 3.37
CA VAL A 87 -7.22 -9.98 2.14
C VAL A 87 -6.15 -9.17 1.43
N VAL A 88 -5.98 -9.43 0.14
CA VAL A 88 -5.14 -8.64 -0.76
C VAL A 88 -6.03 -7.76 -1.64
N ASN A 89 -5.56 -6.57 -1.97
CA ASN A 89 -6.22 -5.65 -2.85
C ASN A 89 -5.52 -5.61 -4.22
N ALA A 90 -6.33 -5.63 -5.27
CA ALA A 90 -6.00 -5.10 -6.58
C ALA A 90 -6.94 -3.92 -6.88
N TYR A 91 -6.60 -3.10 -7.84
CA TYR A 91 -7.40 -1.91 -8.15
C TYR A 91 -7.62 -1.78 -9.64
N LEU A 92 -8.88 -1.60 -10.02
CA LEU A 92 -9.25 -1.24 -11.37
C LEU A 92 -9.68 0.23 -11.39
N VAL A 93 -9.00 1.02 -12.20
CA VAL A 93 -9.32 2.44 -12.43
C VAL A 93 -9.92 2.58 -13.82
N SER A 94 -11.11 3.17 -13.90
CA SER A 94 -11.82 3.34 -15.15
C SER A 94 -12.37 4.75 -15.33
N GLU A 95 -12.51 5.21 -16.55
CA GLU A 95 -13.33 6.38 -16.83
C GLU A 95 -14.79 6.06 -16.43
N CYS A 96 -15.43 6.97 -15.71
CA CYS A 96 -16.80 6.75 -15.25
C CYS A 96 -17.77 6.62 -16.45
N GLY A 97 -18.52 5.52 -16.46
CA GLY A 97 -19.44 5.20 -17.55
C GLY A 97 -18.81 4.49 -18.75
N SER A 98 -17.47 4.31 -18.78
CA SER A 98 -16.80 3.53 -19.81
C SER A 98 -16.65 2.05 -19.38
N GLY A 99 -16.56 1.18 -20.38
CA GLY A 99 -16.26 -0.24 -20.14
C GLY A 99 -14.76 -0.55 -20.16
N ARG A 100 -13.88 0.46 -20.03
CA ARG A 100 -12.43 0.35 -20.15
C ARG A 100 -11.73 0.86 -18.91
N GLY A 101 -10.58 0.28 -18.57
CA GLY A 101 -9.78 0.72 -17.44
C GLY A 101 -8.36 0.19 -17.45
N VAL A 102 -7.61 0.54 -16.41
CA VAL A 102 -6.27 0.04 -16.12
C VAL A 102 -6.31 -0.73 -14.80
N LEU A 103 -5.55 -1.81 -14.72
CA LEU A 103 -5.51 -2.69 -13.57
C LEU A 103 -4.17 -2.56 -12.85
N PHE A 104 -4.22 -2.44 -11.52
CA PHE A 104 -3.07 -2.46 -10.63
C PHE A 104 -3.13 -3.72 -9.78
N ASP A 105 -2.10 -4.54 -9.88
CA ASP A 105 -1.98 -5.90 -9.37
C ASP A 105 -3.05 -6.86 -9.92
N THR A 106 -2.75 -8.14 -9.90
CA THR A 106 -3.67 -9.17 -10.40
C THR A 106 -4.22 -10.06 -9.27
N GLY A 107 -3.80 -9.76 -8.03
CA GLY A 107 -4.25 -10.50 -6.86
C GLY A 107 -3.74 -11.94 -6.84
N ALA A 108 -4.47 -12.79 -6.17
CA ALA A 108 -4.09 -14.20 -5.96
C ALA A 108 -4.30 -15.11 -7.19
N GLY A 109 -4.72 -14.56 -8.33
CA GLY A 109 -4.91 -15.30 -9.58
C GLY A 109 -6.21 -14.96 -10.30
N LEU A 110 -6.29 -15.37 -11.58
CA LEU A 110 -7.39 -15.02 -12.48
C LEU A 110 -8.78 -15.38 -11.90
N ALA A 111 -8.94 -16.56 -11.34
CA ALA A 111 -10.24 -17.01 -10.82
C ALA A 111 -10.71 -16.14 -9.63
N ALA A 112 -9.80 -15.77 -8.72
CA ALA A 112 -10.10 -14.90 -7.60
C ALA A 112 -10.45 -13.48 -8.09
N LEU A 113 -9.71 -12.99 -9.08
CA LEU A 113 -9.92 -11.69 -9.70
C LEU A 113 -11.30 -11.63 -10.40
N GLU A 114 -11.64 -12.64 -11.21
CA GLU A 114 -12.94 -12.71 -11.91
C GLU A 114 -14.13 -12.76 -10.94
N ALA A 115 -13.99 -13.38 -9.78
CA ALA A 115 -15.04 -13.45 -8.77
C ALA A 115 -15.45 -12.07 -8.22
N VAL A 116 -14.54 -11.11 -8.22
CA VAL A 116 -14.77 -9.72 -7.73
C VAL A 116 -14.78 -8.68 -8.86
N TRP A 117 -14.73 -9.13 -10.12
CA TRP A 117 -14.62 -8.25 -11.27
C TRP A 117 -15.90 -7.43 -11.52
N PRO A 118 -15.81 -6.10 -11.71
CA PRO A 118 -16.99 -5.28 -11.99
C PRO A 118 -17.55 -5.57 -13.39
N ARG A 119 -18.81 -5.98 -13.45
CA ARG A 119 -19.46 -6.42 -14.70
C ARG A 119 -19.47 -5.37 -15.82
N ALA A 120 -19.37 -4.09 -15.46
CA ALA A 120 -19.35 -2.99 -16.43
C ALA A 120 -18.04 -2.94 -17.24
N ILE A 121 -16.94 -3.43 -16.68
CA ILE A 121 -15.61 -3.33 -17.30
C ILE A 121 -15.33 -4.56 -18.14
N ARG A 122 -15.10 -4.33 -19.44
CA ARG A 122 -14.91 -5.39 -20.44
C ARG A 122 -13.52 -5.37 -21.09
N GLN A 123 -12.77 -4.28 -20.92
CA GLN A 123 -11.46 -4.10 -21.53
C GLN A 123 -10.47 -3.52 -20.52
N VAL A 124 -9.27 -4.07 -20.53
CA VAL A 124 -8.12 -3.59 -19.73
C VAL A 124 -7.06 -3.07 -20.69
N ASP A 125 -6.76 -1.79 -20.61
CA ASP A 125 -5.79 -1.14 -21.51
C ASP A 125 -4.36 -1.42 -21.09
N ALA A 126 -4.11 -1.47 -19.78
CA ALA A 126 -2.80 -1.79 -19.20
C ALA A 126 -2.94 -2.45 -17.85
N VAL A 127 -1.92 -3.25 -17.49
CA VAL A 127 -1.73 -3.84 -16.16
C VAL A 127 -0.41 -3.33 -15.59
N PHE A 128 -0.42 -2.95 -14.32
CA PHE A 128 0.74 -2.48 -13.56
C PHE A 128 0.88 -3.33 -12.30
N LEU A 129 2.00 -4.02 -12.13
CA LEU A 129 2.30 -4.71 -10.89
C LEU A 129 3.10 -3.82 -9.94
N THR A 130 2.68 -3.74 -8.69
CA THR A 130 3.47 -3.06 -7.64
C THR A 130 4.71 -3.86 -7.30
N HIS A 131 4.60 -5.18 -7.24
CA HIS A 131 5.69 -6.14 -7.06
C HIS A 131 5.24 -7.55 -7.50
N VAL A 132 6.12 -8.54 -7.39
CA VAL A 132 5.88 -9.87 -7.98
C VAL A 132 5.63 -10.98 -6.94
N GLU A 133 5.21 -10.63 -5.74
CA GLU A 133 4.72 -11.64 -4.79
C GLU A 133 3.43 -12.30 -5.29
N ALA A 134 3.25 -13.58 -4.96
CA ALA A 134 2.18 -14.40 -5.54
C ALA A 134 0.78 -13.86 -5.32
N GLU A 135 0.57 -13.13 -4.23
CA GLU A 135 -0.72 -12.53 -3.89
C GLU A 135 -1.03 -11.24 -4.66
N HIS A 136 -0.01 -10.64 -5.32
CA HIS A 136 -0.14 -9.43 -6.13
C HIS A 136 0.01 -9.69 -7.63
N ALA A 137 0.83 -10.68 -8.00
CA ALA A 137 1.15 -11.02 -9.38
C ALA A 137 0.53 -12.35 -9.84
N GLY A 138 -0.30 -12.96 -9.00
CA GLY A 138 -0.92 -14.24 -9.31
C GLY A 138 -1.73 -14.18 -10.59
N GLY A 139 -1.45 -15.11 -11.53
CA GLY A 139 -2.16 -15.18 -12.79
C GLY A 139 -1.91 -14.03 -13.75
N LEU A 140 -0.81 -13.27 -13.64
CA LEU A 140 -0.54 -12.13 -14.54
C LEU A 140 -0.70 -12.49 -16.03
N CYS A 141 -0.09 -13.58 -16.47
CA CYS A 141 -0.15 -13.95 -17.89
C CYS A 141 -1.54 -14.43 -18.32
N GLU A 142 -2.28 -15.10 -17.43
CA GLU A 142 -3.67 -15.48 -17.67
C GLU A 142 -4.57 -14.22 -17.75
N VAL A 143 -4.36 -13.24 -16.89
CA VAL A 143 -5.08 -11.95 -16.93
C VAL A 143 -4.78 -11.21 -18.23
N VAL A 144 -3.51 -11.11 -18.61
CA VAL A 144 -3.08 -10.48 -19.87
C VAL A 144 -3.77 -11.17 -21.06
N ALA A 145 -3.77 -12.49 -21.11
CA ALA A 145 -4.42 -13.25 -22.18
C ALA A 145 -5.95 -13.10 -22.15
N ARG A 146 -6.56 -13.20 -20.97
CA ARG A 146 -8.01 -13.14 -20.76
C ARG A 146 -8.64 -11.82 -21.22
N PHE A 147 -7.96 -10.71 -20.96
CA PHE A 147 -8.45 -9.37 -21.28
C PHE A 147 -7.80 -8.76 -22.54
N GLY A 148 -6.93 -9.50 -23.23
CA GLY A 148 -6.25 -9.04 -24.43
C GLY A 148 -5.33 -7.82 -24.15
N VAL A 149 -4.70 -7.77 -22.98
CA VAL A 149 -3.87 -6.63 -22.55
C VAL A 149 -2.61 -6.57 -23.38
N THR A 150 -2.32 -5.40 -23.96
CA THR A 150 -1.11 -5.18 -24.78
C THR A 150 0.03 -4.49 -24.03
N ALA A 151 -0.26 -3.90 -22.88
CA ALA A 151 0.68 -3.17 -22.04
C ALA A 151 0.65 -3.68 -20.61
N ALA A 152 1.54 -4.61 -20.27
CA ALA A 152 1.75 -5.09 -18.90
C ALA A 152 3.12 -4.59 -18.39
N PHE A 153 3.15 -4.05 -17.18
CA PHE A 153 4.35 -3.47 -16.57
C PHE A 153 4.63 -4.11 -15.23
N ILE A 154 5.92 -4.34 -14.98
CA ILE A 154 6.47 -4.84 -13.71
C ILE A 154 7.55 -3.89 -13.24
N PRO A 155 7.89 -3.83 -11.93
CA PRO A 155 9.02 -3.03 -11.45
C PRO A 155 10.33 -3.42 -12.13
N GLU A 156 11.19 -2.43 -12.37
CA GLU A 156 12.54 -2.70 -12.86
C GLU A 156 13.29 -3.61 -11.87
N GLY A 157 13.95 -4.64 -12.39
CA GLY A 157 14.63 -5.66 -11.58
C GLY A 157 13.74 -6.78 -11.06
N ALA A 158 12.43 -6.72 -11.30
CA ALA A 158 11.55 -7.86 -11.04
C ALA A 158 11.63 -8.89 -12.18
N GLU A 159 11.41 -10.16 -11.83
CA GLU A 159 11.29 -11.26 -12.79
C GLU A 159 9.85 -11.78 -12.80
N ALA A 160 9.21 -11.74 -13.96
CA ALA A 160 7.90 -12.31 -14.19
C ALA A 160 7.82 -12.93 -15.58
N PRO A 161 6.94 -13.94 -15.80
CA PRO A 161 6.85 -14.62 -17.08
C PRO A 161 6.34 -13.73 -18.23
N CYS A 162 5.72 -12.60 -17.92
CA CYS A 162 5.31 -11.57 -18.89
C CYS A 162 5.34 -10.19 -18.23
N GLY A 163 5.32 -9.15 -19.03
CA GLY A 163 5.43 -7.76 -18.59
C GLY A 163 6.75 -7.10 -18.99
N ARG A 164 6.73 -5.79 -19.06
CA ARG A 164 7.90 -4.95 -19.38
C ARG A 164 8.33 -4.20 -18.13
N ALA A 165 9.64 -4.08 -17.90
CA ALA A 165 10.17 -3.31 -16.80
C ALA A 165 9.75 -1.84 -16.89
N MET A 166 9.35 -1.27 -15.75
CA MET A 166 9.00 0.13 -15.59
C MET A 166 9.85 0.74 -14.49
N ALA A 167 10.80 1.58 -14.88
CA ALA A 167 11.77 2.20 -14.01
C ALA A 167 11.22 3.44 -13.27
N GLU A 168 12.01 4.01 -12.36
CA GLU A 168 11.73 5.28 -11.68
C GLU A 168 11.38 6.38 -12.68
N GLY A 169 10.27 7.08 -12.44
CA GLY A 169 9.80 8.21 -13.25
C GLY A 169 9.27 7.81 -14.63
N ALA A 170 9.31 6.53 -15.00
CA ALA A 170 8.72 6.09 -16.26
C ALA A 170 7.21 6.30 -16.24
N GLY A 171 6.68 6.74 -17.39
CA GLY A 171 5.27 7.03 -17.55
C GLY A 171 4.60 6.14 -18.59
N TRP A 172 3.30 5.91 -18.40
CA TRP A 172 2.39 5.37 -19.39
C TRP A 172 1.24 6.35 -19.58
N ALA A 173 0.86 6.61 -20.83
CA ALA A 173 -0.28 7.46 -21.14
C ALA A 173 -1.31 6.66 -21.93
N GLY A 174 -2.49 6.55 -21.37
CA GLY A 174 -3.68 6.04 -22.05
C GLY A 174 -4.62 7.17 -22.46
N PRO A 175 -5.78 6.82 -23.01
CA PRO A 175 -6.74 7.83 -23.47
C PRO A 175 -7.32 8.68 -22.34
N HIS A 176 -7.40 8.15 -21.11
CA HIS A 176 -8.10 8.77 -19.98
C HIS A 176 -7.22 8.99 -18.75
N PHE A 177 -6.04 8.35 -18.69
CA PHE A 177 -5.16 8.38 -17.52
C PHE A 177 -3.70 8.46 -17.93
N THR A 178 -2.91 9.07 -17.08
CA THR A 178 -1.46 8.90 -17.05
C THR A 178 -1.08 8.12 -15.78
N VAL A 179 -0.10 7.26 -15.89
CA VAL A 179 0.45 6.49 -14.77
C VAL A 179 1.94 6.73 -14.71
N THR A 180 2.44 7.20 -13.57
CA THR A 180 3.88 7.42 -13.33
C THR A 180 4.37 6.48 -12.25
N ALA A 181 5.48 5.80 -12.49
CA ALA A 181 6.09 4.88 -11.53
C ALA A 181 7.05 5.60 -10.57
N PHE A 182 6.95 5.26 -9.31
CA PHE A 182 7.93 5.56 -8.27
C PHE A 182 8.58 4.25 -7.84
N SER A 183 9.86 4.06 -8.09
CA SER A 183 10.59 2.89 -7.60
C SER A 183 10.76 3.00 -6.07
N THR A 184 10.21 2.04 -5.34
CA THR A 184 10.13 2.07 -3.87
C THR A 184 10.61 0.77 -3.25
N PRO A 185 11.88 0.37 -3.48
CA PRO A 185 12.44 -0.83 -2.87
C PRO A 185 12.46 -0.71 -1.35
N GLY A 186 12.23 -1.83 -0.66
CA GLY A 186 12.23 -1.86 0.81
C GLY A 186 11.44 -3.03 1.37
N HIS A 187 10.18 -3.15 1.00
CA HIS A 187 9.39 -4.36 1.23
C HIS A 187 10.05 -5.54 0.51
N VAL A 188 10.16 -5.45 -0.78
CA VAL A 188 10.98 -6.33 -1.63
C VAL A 188 12.00 -5.51 -2.43
N ALA A 189 12.94 -6.18 -3.11
CA ALA A 189 14.00 -5.52 -3.87
C ALA A 189 13.48 -4.71 -5.07
N ALA A 190 12.47 -5.23 -5.76
CA ALA A 190 11.83 -4.59 -6.91
C ALA A 190 10.37 -4.29 -6.59
N HIS A 191 10.08 -3.03 -6.31
CA HIS A 191 8.76 -2.55 -5.93
C HIS A 191 8.52 -1.16 -6.54
N ASN A 192 7.30 -0.93 -7.06
CA ASN A 192 6.85 0.37 -7.54
C ASN A 192 5.54 0.79 -6.84
N CYS A 193 5.45 2.07 -6.52
CA CYS A 193 4.16 2.74 -6.39
C CYS A 193 3.78 3.37 -7.72
N TYR A 194 2.50 3.59 -7.97
CA TYR A 194 2.00 4.19 -9.21
C TYR A 194 1.10 5.38 -8.91
N LEU A 195 1.48 6.55 -9.42
CA LEU A 195 0.64 7.75 -9.39
C LEU A 195 -0.25 7.77 -10.62
N VAL A 196 -1.56 7.83 -10.42
CA VAL A 196 -2.57 7.89 -11.46
C VAL A 196 -3.18 9.28 -11.48
N GLU A 197 -3.18 9.91 -12.65
CA GLU A 197 -3.74 11.23 -12.87
C GLU A 197 -4.65 11.22 -14.11
N ALA A 198 -5.75 11.94 -14.05
CA ALA A 198 -6.57 12.19 -15.23
C ALA A 198 -6.14 13.49 -15.91
N PRO A 199 -6.06 13.55 -17.25
CA PRO A 199 -5.75 14.77 -17.98
C PRO A 199 -6.71 15.92 -17.63
N GLY A 200 -6.19 17.08 -17.25
CA GLY A 200 -7.00 18.24 -16.88
C GLY A 200 -7.72 18.16 -15.54
N ALA A 201 -7.45 17.13 -14.75
CA ALA A 201 -7.96 17.02 -13.39
C ALA A 201 -7.49 18.19 -12.52
N ARG A 202 -8.34 18.57 -11.54
CA ARG A 202 -7.97 19.61 -10.57
C ARG A 202 -6.75 19.13 -9.75
N PRO A 203 -5.86 20.05 -9.32
CA PRO A 203 -4.88 19.71 -8.30
C PRO A 203 -5.60 19.01 -7.12
N GLY A 204 -5.10 17.84 -6.71
CA GLY A 204 -5.71 17.11 -5.59
C GLY A 204 -6.55 15.89 -5.97
N SER A 205 -6.87 15.72 -7.24
CA SER A 205 -7.66 14.57 -7.72
C SER A 205 -6.74 13.45 -8.21
N ARG A 206 -5.88 12.92 -7.33
CA ARG A 206 -4.87 11.92 -7.66
C ARG A 206 -5.06 10.64 -6.87
N LEU A 207 -4.62 9.53 -7.45
CA LEU A 207 -4.57 8.23 -6.81
C LEU A 207 -3.13 7.73 -6.81
N LEU A 208 -2.65 7.33 -5.66
CA LEU A 208 -1.39 6.61 -5.50
C LEU A 208 -1.70 5.15 -5.15
N VAL A 209 -1.41 4.23 -6.04
CA VAL A 209 -1.39 2.80 -5.71
C VAL A 209 -0.06 2.51 -5.04
N SER A 210 -0.09 2.21 -3.75
CA SER A 210 1.12 2.09 -2.93
C SER A 210 1.64 0.66 -2.79
N GLY A 211 0.89 -0.35 -3.25
CA GLY A 211 1.26 -1.75 -2.99
C GLY A 211 1.58 -1.95 -1.50
N ASP A 212 2.66 -2.67 -1.24
CA ASP A 212 3.11 -2.98 0.12
C ASP A 212 4.18 -2.02 0.66
N LEU A 213 4.20 -0.79 0.13
CA LEU A 213 4.98 0.28 0.73
C LEU A 213 4.28 0.88 1.96
N LEU A 214 3.02 1.29 1.81
CA LEU A 214 2.30 2.11 2.77
C LEU A 214 0.84 1.68 2.85
N PHE A 215 0.36 1.45 4.07
CA PHE A 215 -1.02 1.08 4.40
C PHE A 215 -1.67 2.14 5.29
N ALA A 216 -2.98 2.09 5.42
CA ALA A 216 -3.68 2.89 6.43
C ALA A 216 -3.20 2.52 7.84
N GLY A 217 -2.46 3.42 8.48
CA GLY A 217 -1.91 3.24 9.82
C GLY A 217 -0.75 2.25 9.93
N SER A 218 -0.15 1.82 8.83
CA SER A 218 1.00 0.90 8.85
C SER A 218 1.86 1.06 7.60
N VAL A 219 2.93 0.27 7.52
CA VAL A 219 3.78 0.13 6.34
C VAL A 219 3.97 -1.36 6.04
N GLY A 220 4.49 -1.71 4.88
CA GLY A 220 4.83 -3.09 4.54
C GLY A 220 5.87 -3.73 5.47
N GLY A 221 6.04 -5.03 5.40
CA GLY A 221 7.20 -5.70 6.00
C GLY A 221 8.48 -5.29 5.29
N ALA A 222 9.59 -5.13 6.02
CA ALA A 222 10.86 -4.72 5.44
C ALA A 222 11.74 -5.94 5.11
N TYR A 223 11.24 -6.85 4.26
CA TYR A 223 11.94 -8.10 3.97
C TYR A 223 13.23 -7.89 3.17
N PHE A 224 13.32 -6.79 2.42
CA PHE A 224 14.54 -6.44 1.71
C PHE A 224 15.40 -5.42 2.49
N CYS A 225 14.83 -4.25 2.86
CA CYS A 225 15.61 -3.22 3.52
C CYS A 225 14.73 -2.17 4.21
N ASN A 226 14.76 -2.13 5.54
CA ASN A 226 13.98 -1.19 6.34
C ASN A 226 14.31 0.29 6.04
N GLN A 227 15.61 0.62 5.90
CA GLN A 227 16.02 1.99 5.61
C GLN A 227 15.46 2.48 4.26
N ARG A 228 15.46 1.62 3.24
CA ARG A 228 14.89 1.94 1.93
C ARG A 228 13.37 2.04 1.98
N LEU A 229 12.69 1.16 2.73
CA LEU A 229 11.25 1.21 2.94
C LEU A 229 10.84 2.57 3.53
N ARG A 230 11.46 2.97 4.64
CA ARG A 230 11.18 4.26 5.31
C ARG A 230 11.50 5.45 4.41
N ALA A 231 12.61 5.42 3.70
CA ALA A 231 12.97 6.47 2.73
C ALA A 231 11.96 6.55 1.58
N GLY A 232 11.48 5.40 1.08
CA GLY A 232 10.44 5.31 0.06
C GLY A 232 9.12 5.91 0.53
N VAL A 233 8.66 5.57 1.73
CA VAL A 233 7.44 6.13 2.34
C VAL A 233 7.52 7.66 2.42
N ARG A 234 8.62 8.18 2.98
CA ARG A 234 8.82 9.64 3.11
C ARG A 234 8.82 10.31 1.75
N ARG A 235 9.64 9.82 0.81
CA ARG A 235 9.76 10.39 -0.54
C ARG A 235 8.43 10.43 -1.27
N VAL A 236 7.66 9.34 -1.22
CA VAL A 236 6.37 9.28 -1.90
C VAL A 236 5.36 10.24 -1.27
N LEU A 237 5.28 10.26 0.06
CA LEU A 237 4.41 11.21 0.75
C LEU A 237 4.81 12.67 0.49
N GLU A 238 6.09 13.01 0.40
CA GLU A 238 6.56 14.37 0.06
C GLU A 238 6.22 14.75 -1.39
N ALA A 239 6.22 13.79 -2.31
CA ALA A 239 6.01 14.03 -3.73
C ALA A 239 4.54 14.25 -4.12
N VAL A 240 3.58 13.79 -3.30
CA VAL A 240 2.16 13.89 -3.65
C VAL A 240 1.42 14.95 -2.81
N PRO A 241 0.36 15.58 -3.35
CA PRO A 241 -0.49 16.50 -2.56
C PRO A 241 -1.16 15.80 -1.35
N PRO A 242 -1.55 16.57 -0.32
CA PRO A 242 -2.17 16.03 0.91
C PRO A 242 -3.44 15.21 0.66
N ASP A 243 -4.26 15.63 -0.26
CA ASP A 243 -5.55 15.02 -0.63
C ASP A 243 -5.43 13.84 -1.60
N THR A 244 -4.21 13.45 -1.99
CA THR A 244 -3.99 12.26 -2.81
C THR A 244 -4.53 11.02 -2.11
N VAL A 245 -5.44 10.30 -2.78
CA VAL A 245 -5.95 9.01 -2.29
C VAL A 245 -4.85 7.96 -2.39
N ILE A 246 -4.66 7.19 -1.33
CA ILE A 246 -3.72 6.06 -1.28
C ILE A 246 -4.50 4.76 -1.33
N ALA A 247 -4.14 3.91 -2.30
CA ALA A 247 -4.71 2.59 -2.52
C ALA A 247 -3.65 1.52 -2.19
N PRO A 248 -3.69 0.95 -0.98
CA PRO A 248 -2.67 0.02 -0.48
C PRO A 248 -2.90 -1.42 -0.93
N GLY A 249 -1.85 -2.24 -0.97
CA GLY A 249 -1.95 -3.68 -1.22
C GLY A 249 -2.79 -4.42 -0.18
N HIS A 250 -2.85 -3.92 1.05
CA HIS A 250 -3.66 -4.46 2.14
C HIS A 250 -4.39 -3.35 2.91
N GLY A 251 -5.58 -3.68 3.46
CA GLY A 251 -6.36 -2.77 4.27
C GLY A 251 -7.21 -1.78 3.48
N PRO A 252 -7.75 -0.73 4.13
CA PRO A 252 -8.62 0.25 3.52
C PRO A 252 -7.86 1.33 2.75
N LEU A 253 -8.58 2.05 1.89
CA LEU A 253 -8.11 3.30 1.28
C LEU A 253 -7.86 4.35 2.36
N THR A 254 -6.91 5.26 2.08
CA THR A 254 -6.60 6.40 2.94
C THR A 254 -6.17 7.59 2.10
N THR A 255 -5.61 8.65 2.72
CA THR A 255 -5.05 9.81 2.02
C THR A 255 -3.63 10.11 2.50
N ALA A 256 -2.87 10.82 1.67
CA ALA A 256 -1.51 11.22 2.03
C ALA A 256 -1.48 12.10 3.29
N GLU A 257 -2.46 12.98 3.48
CA GLU A 257 -2.58 13.79 4.70
C GLU A 257 -2.83 12.94 5.94
N ASN A 258 -3.74 11.95 5.83
CA ASN A 258 -4.04 11.05 6.94
C ASN A 258 -2.80 10.27 7.38
N GLU A 259 -2.05 9.74 6.41
CA GLU A 259 -0.86 8.95 6.72
C GLU A 259 0.29 9.83 7.25
N ARG A 260 0.49 11.05 6.74
CA ARG A 260 1.45 12.00 7.32
C ARG A 260 1.15 12.31 8.77
N ARG A 261 -0.12 12.41 9.14
CA ARG A 261 -0.54 12.85 10.47
C ARG A 261 -0.66 11.71 11.47
N PHE A 262 -1.16 10.57 11.03
CA PHE A 262 -1.59 9.50 11.93
C PHE A 262 -0.89 8.16 11.72
N ASN A 263 -0.07 7.98 10.67
CA ASN A 263 0.64 6.71 10.53
C ASN A 263 1.77 6.62 11.57
N PRO A 264 1.80 5.57 12.41
CA PRO A 264 2.86 5.42 13.43
C PRO A 264 4.28 5.38 12.86
N PHE A 265 4.46 4.91 11.64
CA PHE A 265 5.78 4.76 11.00
C PHE A 265 6.24 6.02 10.24
N VAL A 266 5.41 7.06 10.19
CA VAL A 266 5.70 8.35 9.53
C VAL A 266 6.01 9.40 10.60
N ILE A 267 7.29 9.85 10.63
CA ILE A 267 7.83 10.83 11.57
C ILE A 267 8.46 11.98 10.79
#